data_5ec181962b00a04f0f21d7649d9041f3
#
_entry.id   5ec181962b00a04f0f21d7649d9041f3
#
_cell.length_a   1.000
_cell.length_b   1.000
_cell.length_c   1.000
_cell.angle_alpha   90.00
_cell.angle_beta   90.00
_cell.angle_gamma   90.00
#
_symmetry.space_group_name_H-M   'P 1'
#
loop_
_entity.id
_entity.type
_entity.pdbx_description
1 polymer ?
#
loop_
_entity_poly.entity_id
_entity_poly.type
_entity_poly.pdbx_seq_one_letter_code
_entity_poly.pdbx_strand_id
1 'polypeptide(L)'
;MAIPTVSDLSRVTPRTLVIAFLAAVMAFVPAVVDSTARAATTTDAPGTATSISQLDTWGGLDRVFRISYLTTDPRGAVVPASGIVRLPDGPRPDQGWRIVSWAHGTSGLGPDCGLTGSADLIRGTAPAIEALTQAGYAVVATDYLGLGPNSAGPHPYLHSRSEATAVIDIVRAARAVVGGLSRTWAVGGSSQGGHAALAAGHYARRYAPELDYRGAAALAPASNFENVIPLVRPGSVPLPKAMSGPFAAILAGMANNQHDVDVRSYLSDVGTRVVDEVGRSCGPQWESILEGARPDELLSKSLGDDDFRKALAAYMKVPVADQGGPILIVHGLRDVTVPIPMTFALLSELRKAGTEYDFETVNADHTDLRAKGGMDDAVRFLERVMPAT
;
A
#
# COMPACT_ATOMS: atom_id res chain seq x y z
N MET A 1 -27.77 16.04 -70.06
CA MET A 1 -28.18 15.26 -71.25
C MET A 1 -28.46 13.85 -70.73
N ALA A 2 -29.77 13.57 -70.72
CA ALA A 2 -30.50 12.32 -70.80
C ALA A 2 -30.21 11.20 -69.77
N ILE A 3 -31.18 11.04 -68.88
CA ILE A 3 -31.61 9.86 -68.19
C ILE A 3 -32.23 8.88 -69.15
N PRO A 4 -31.98 7.58 -69.09
CA PRO A 4 -32.96 6.61 -69.59
C PRO A 4 -33.60 5.83 -68.42
N THR A 5 -34.88 5.62 -68.69
CA THR A 5 -35.94 5.01 -67.92
C THR A 5 -35.84 3.49 -67.81
N VAL A 6 -36.50 3.00 -66.74
CA VAL A 6 -36.93 1.63 -66.43
C VAL A 6 -37.59 0.93 -67.63
N SER A 7 -37.14 -0.26 -68.02
CA SER A 7 -37.90 -1.45 -68.37
C SER A 7 -36.94 -2.55 -68.87
N ASP A 8 -36.70 -3.59 -68.10
CA ASP A 8 -36.86 -4.97 -68.55
C ASP A 8 -36.62 -5.93 -67.34
N LEU A 9 -37.75 -6.40 -66.87
CA LEU A 9 -37.87 -7.58 -66.08
C LEU A 9 -37.98 -8.80 -66.95
N SER A 10 -37.02 -9.71 -66.95
CA SER A 10 -37.37 -11.13 -67.04
C SER A 10 -36.13 -12.03 -67.04
N ARG A 11 -36.13 -12.99 -66.07
CA ARG A 11 -35.45 -14.26 -66.09
C ARG A 11 -33.94 -14.28 -65.74
N VAL A 12 -33.63 -14.41 -64.43
CA VAL A 12 -32.50 -15.25 -63.95
C VAL A 12 -32.91 -16.00 -62.68
N THR A 13 -32.82 -17.30 -62.76
CA THR A 13 -33.05 -18.29 -61.67
C THR A 13 -32.17 -18.08 -60.48
N PRO A 14 -32.59 -18.49 -59.24
CA PRO A 14 -31.80 -18.29 -58.02
C PRO A 14 -30.68 -19.31 -57.96
N ARG A 15 -29.45 -18.86 -58.14
CA ARG A 15 -28.27 -19.59 -57.64
C ARG A 15 -27.89 -18.99 -56.30
N THR A 16 -28.05 -19.81 -55.27
CA THR A 16 -27.70 -19.62 -53.88
C THR A 16 -26.23 -19.17 -53.75
N LEU A 17 -26.01 -17.88 -53.44
CA LEU A 17 -24.71 -17.38 -53.01
C LEU A 17 -24.73 -17.37 -51.48
N VAL A 18 -24.11 -18.36 -50.86
CA VAL A 18 -23.82 -18.39 -49.43
C VAL A 18 -22.67 -17.38 -49.20
N ILE A 19 -23.00 -16.17 -48.83
CA ILE A 19 -22.02 -15.23 -48.29
C ILE A 19 -21.82 -15.60 -46.85
N ALA A 20 -20.68 -16.25 -46.53
CA ALA A 20 -20.23 -16.47 -45.20
C ALA A 20 -19.82 -15.12 -44.59
N PHE A 21 -20.70 -14.53 -43.78
CA PHE A 21 -20.35 -13.47 -42.86
C PHE A 21 -19.51 -14.13 -41.75
N LEU A 22 -18.18 -14.03 -41.86
CA LEU A 22 -17.29 -14.23 -40.71
C LEU A 22 -17.48 -13.01 -39.78
N ALA A 23 -18.47 -13.11 -38.89
CA ALA A 23 -18.51 -12.29 -37.71
C ALA A 23 -17.36 -12.75 -36.82
N ALA A 24 -16.31 -11.96 -36.77
CA ALA A 24 -15.30 -12.09 -35.71
C ALA A 24 -15.99 -11.78 -34.38
N VAL A 25 -16.52 -12.81 -33.73
CA VAL A 25 -16.91 -12.75 -32.34
C VAL A 25 -15.59 -12.67 -31.56
N MET A 26 -15.20 -11.45 -31.20
CA MET A 26 -14.23 -11.29 -30.12
C MET A 26 -14.85 -11.95 -28.89
N ALA A 27 -14.39 -13.15 -28.58
CA ALA A 27 -14.73 -13.81 -27.34
C ALA A 27 -14.10 -12.98 -26.21
N PHE A 28 -14.89 -12.09 -25.65
CA PHE A 28 -14.66 -11.54 -24.31
C PHE A 28 -14.72 -12.77 -23.38
N VAL A 29 -13.57 -13.32 -23.03
CA VAL A 29 -13.49 -14.30 -21.93
C VAL A 29 -13.56 -13.44 -20.67
N PRO A 30 -14.69 -13.41 -19.96
CA PRO A 30 -14.72 -12.79 -18.66
C PRO A 30 -13.70 -13.56 -17.81
N ALA A 31 -12.81 -12.86 -17.12
CA ALA A 31 -12.02 -13.48 -16.07
C ALA A 31 -13.01 -14.16 -15.14
N VAL A 32 -13.01 -15.50 -15.13
CA VAL A 32 -13.89 -16.25 -14.22
C VAL A 32 -13.40 -15.98 -12.83
N VAL A 33 -14.06 -15.04 -12.18
CA VAL A 33 -13.91 -14.82 -10.74
C VAL A 33 -14.76 -15.91 -10.09
N ASP A 34 -14.10 -16.89 -9.52
CA ASP A 34 -14.78 -17.93 -8.75
C ASP A 34 -15.32 -17.27 -7.46
N SER A 35 -16.64 -17.01 -7.41
CA SER A 35 -17.32 -16.31 -6.33
C SER A 35 -17.62 -17.18 -5.11
N THR A 36 -17.01 -18.36 -5.01
CA THR A 36 -17.18 -19.20 -3.83
C THR A 36 -16.40 -18.63 -2.66
N ALA A 37 -17.07 -17.85 -1.81
CA ALA A 37 -16.55 -17.44 -0.51
C ALA A 37 -16.29 -18.71 0.32
N ARG A 38 -15.02 -19.04 0.51
CA ARG A 38 -14.59 -20.09 1.43
C ARG A 38 -14.54 -19.49 2.83
N ALA A 39 -15.29 -20.04 3.76
CA ALA A 39 -15.15 -19.65 5.15
C ALA A 39 -13.74 -20.00 5.63
N ALA A 40 -12.99 -19.01 6.14
CA ALA A 40 -11.66 -19.23 6.71
C ALA A 40 -11.80 -20.21 7.90
N THR A 41 -10.97 -21.25 7.89
CA THR A 41 -10.82 -22.15 9.02
C THR A 41 -9.57 -21.71 9.81
N THR A 42 -9.49 -22.02 11.09
CA THR A 42 -8.33 -21.69 11.95
C THR A 42 -7.02 -22.36 11.49
N THR A 43 -7.09 -23.18 10.44
CA THR A 43 -5.95 -23.86 9.82
C THR A 43 -5.45 -23.19 8.54
N ASP A 44 -6.10 -22.13 8.05
CA ASP A 44 -5.66 -21.46 6.83
C ASP A 44 -4.38 -20.64 7.08
N ALA A 45 -3.47 -20.67 6.11
CA ALA A 45 -2.16 -20.01 6.21
C ALA A 45 -2.24 -18.53 5.80
N PRO A 46 -1.29 -17.69 6.23
CA PRO A 46 -1.12 -16.35 5.69
C PRO A 46 -1.02 -16.36 4.16
N GLY A 47 -1.66 -15.39 3.50
CA GLY A 47 -1.78 -15.34 2.04
C GLY A 47 -2.97 -16.12 1.47
N THR A 48 -3.78 -16.77 2.29
CA THR A 48 -5.04 -17.41 1.86
C THR A 48 -6.10 -16.35 1.58
N ALA A 49 -6.66 -16.32 0.37
CA ALA A 49 -7.83 -15.49 0.05
C ALA A 49 -9.09 -16.08 0.70
N THR A 50 -9.88 -15.26 1.37
CA THR A 50 -11.14 -15.67 2.03
C THR A 50 -12.37 -15.23 1.27
N SER A 51 -12.29 -14.12 0.53
CA SER A 51 -13.33 -13.68 -0.40
C SER A 51 -12.77 -12.77 -1.47
N ILE A 52 -13.48 -12.68 -2.60
CA ILE A 52 -13.24 -11.69 -3.64
C ILE A 52 -14.58 -11.23 -4.21
N SER A 53 -14.72 -9.94 -4.49
CA SER A 53 -15.89 -9.37 -5.15
C SER A 53 -15.47 -8.22 -6.06
N GLN A 54 -16.10 -8.12 -7.22
CA GLN A 54 -15.88 -6.98 -8.11
C GLN A 54 -16.56 -5.73 -7.51
N LEU A 55 -15.91 -4.59 -7.65
CA LEU A 55 -16.48 -3.27 -7.39
C LEU A 55 -16.94 -2.67 -8.73
N ASP A 56 -18.06 -1.95 -8.70
CA ASP A 56 -18.54 -1.25 -9.92
C ASP A 56 -17.54 -0.20 -10.35
N THR A 57 -17.10 0.64 -9.41
CA THR A 57 -15.96 1.57 -9.56
C THR A 57 -15.26 1.75 -8.22
N TRP A 58 -13.99 2.16 -8.26
CA TRP A 58 -13.23 2.55 -7.07
C TRP A 58 -12.33 3.74 -7.42
N GLY A 59 -12.57 4.90 -6.80
CA GLY A 59 -11.82 6.12 -7.12
C GLY A 59 -11.90 6.53 -8.58
N GLY A 60 -13.03 6.27 -9.26
CA GLY A 60 -13.19 6.49 -10.70
C GLY A 60 -12.54 5.44 -11.60
N LEU A 61 -11.97 4.39 -11.04
CA LEU A 61 -11.31 3.30 -11.76
C LEU A 61 -12.20 2.08 -11.88
N ASP A 62 -12.21 1.47 -13.06
CA ASP A 62 -12.88 0.20 -13.35
C ASP A 62 -11.95 -1.00 -13.14
N ARG A 63 -12.50 -2.22 -13.24
CA ARG A 63 -11.77 -3.50 -13.09
C ARG A 63 -11.09 -3.65 -11.75
N VAL A 64 -11.72 -3.12 -10.71
CA VAL A 64 -11.26 -3.20 -9.33
C VAL A 64 -12.05 -4.28 -8.58
N PHE A 65 -11.33 -5.08 -7.81
CA PHE A 65 -11.89 -6.13 -6.97
C PHE A 65 -11.51 -5.84 -5.53
N ARG A 66 -12.46 -6.02 -4.62
CA ARG A 66 -12.18 -6.15 -3.19
C ARG A 66 -11.75 -7.57 -2.89
N ILE A 67 -10.69 -7.74 -2.13
CA ILE A 67 -10.22 -9.04 -1.66
C ILE A 67 -10.13 -9.03 -0.14
N SER A 68 -10.57 -10.11 0.50
CA SER A 68 -10.27 -10.42 1.90
C SER A 68 -9.29 -11.58 1.95
N TYR A 69 -8.35 -11.53 2.87
CA TYR A 69 -7.29 -12.53 2.95
C TYR A 69 -6.76 -12.65 4.39
N LEU A 70 -5.94 -13.66 4.63
CA LEU A 70 -5.26 -13.89 5.90
C LEU A 70 -3.83 -13.38 5.85
N THR A 71 -3.39 -12.76 6.92
CA THR A 71 -2.00 -12.31 7.15
C THR A 71 -1.63 -12.51 8.62
N THR A 72 -0.51 -11.95 9.09
CA THR A 72 -0.07 -12.10 10.47
C THR A 72 -0.10 -10.79 11.25
N ASP A 73 -0.58 -10.85 12.49
CA ASP A 73 -0.50 -9.74 13.44
C ASP A 73 0.93 -9.54 13.99
N PRO A 74 1.21 -8.49 14.79
CA PRO A 74 2.53 -8.28 15.42
C PRO A 74 3.05 -9.46 16.22
N ARG A 75 2.19 -10.32 16.77
CA ARG A 75 2.54 -11.51 17.55
C ARG A 75 2.68 -12.77 16.70
N GLY A 76 2.42 -12.68 15.38
CA GLY A 76 2.48 -13.79 14.46
C GLY A 76 1.21 -14.63 14.40
N ALA A 77 0.12 -14.22 15.04
CA ALA A 77 -1.18 -14.88 14.91
C ALA A 77 -1.77 -14.60 13.51
N VAL A 78 -2.43 -15.60 12.93
CA VAL A 78 -3.10 -15.46 11.63
C VAL A 78 -4.41 -14.71 11.83
N VAL A 79 -4.57 -13.61 11.12
CA VAL A 79 -5.70 -12.69 11.25
C VAL A 79 -6.21 -12.22 9.87
N PRO A 80 -7.50 -11.84 9.76
CA PRO A 80 -8.04 -11.32 8.52
C PRO A 80 -7.56 -9.89 8.21
N ALA A 81 -7.37 -9.64 6.92
CA ALA A 81 -7.15 -8.33 6.34
C ALA A 81 -7.91 -8.21 5.02
N SER A 82 -7.98 -7.02 4.47
CA SER A 82 -8.61 -6.73 3.18
C SER A 82 -7.74 -5.81 2.33
N GLY A 83 -8.16 -5.63 1.09
CA GLY A 83 -7.53 -4.74 0.15
C GLY A 83 -8.22 -4.78 -1.20
N ILE A 84 -7.59 -4.17 -2.19
CA ILE A 84 -8.08 -4.14 -3.56
C ILE A 84 -7.07 -4.78 -4.53
N VAL A 85 -7.62 -5.25 -5.66
CA VAL A 85 -6.87 -5.69 -6.84
C VAL A 85 -7.40 -4.92 -8.04
N ARG A 86 -6.53 -4.27 -8.80
CA ARG A 86 -6.87 -3.67 -10.08
C ARG A 86 -6.08 -4.33 -11.20
N LEU A 87 -6.78 -4.70 -12.27
CA LEU A 87 -6.17 -5.26 -13.49
C LEU A 87 -5.94 -4.16 -14.52
N PRO A 88 -4.84 -4.21 -15.29
CA PRO A 88 -4.61 -3.32 -16.42
C PRO A 88 -5.69 -3.45 -17.47
N ASP A 89 -5.86 -2.43 -18.30
CA ASP A 89 -6.63 -2.51 -19.52
C ASP A 89 -5.84 -3.27 -20.61
N GLY A 90 -6.56 -3.83 -21.59
CA GLY A 90 -5.95 -4.59 -22.66
C GLY A 90 -5.80 -6.10 -22.41
N PRO A 91 -5.15 -6.81 -23.34
CA PRO A 91 -5.01 -8.25 -23.28
C PRO A 91 -4.01 -8.69 -22.21
N ARG A 92 -4.27 -9.85 -21.63
CA ARG A 92 -3.35 -10.46 -20.68
C ARG A 92 -2.09 -10.93 -21.40
N PRO A 93 -0.87 -10.58 -20.89
CA PRO A 93 0.37 -11.17 -21.39
C PRO A 93 0.41 -12.70 -21.24
N ASP A 94 1.16 -13.40 -22.09
CA ASP A 94 1.29 -14.87 -22.04
C ASP A 94 1.77 -15.39 -20.68
N GLN A 95 2.70 -14.68 -20.04
CA GLN A 95 3.24 -15.02 -18.71
C GLN A 95 2.40 -14.45 -17.55
N GLY A 96 1.24 -13.85 -17.85
CA GLY A 96 0.40 -13.14 -16.88
C GLY A 96 0.90 -11.75 -16.55
N TRP A 97 0.00 -10.93 -15.97
CA TRP A 97 0.36 -9.59 -15.50
C TRP A 97 1.33 -9.66 -14.34
N ARG A 98 2.41 -8.91 -14.41
CA ARG A 98 3.30 -8.68 -13.28
C ARG A 98 2.61 -7.82 -12.25
N ILE A 99 2.95 -8.01 -10.99
CA ILE A 99 2.21 -7.44 -9.88
C ILE A 99 3.03 -6.35 -9.22
N VAL A 100 2.41 -5.19 -8.99
CA VAL A 100 2.91 -4.20 -8.03
C VAL A 100 2.01 -4.24 -6.80
N SER A 101 2.59 -4.55 -5.65
CA SER A 101 1.93 -4.35 -4.36
C SER A 101 2.12 -2.90 -3.94
N TRP A 102 1.05 -2.10 -4.06
CA TRP A 102 1.09 -0.69 -3.68
C TRP A 102 0.72 -0.54 -2.22
N ALA A 103 1.69 -0.12 -1.43
CA ALA A 103 1.54 0.18 -0.01
C ALA A 103 1.15 1.65 0.14
N HIS A 104 -0.06 1.90 0.64
CA HIS A 104 -0.58 3.25 0.76
C HIS A 104 0.01 4.03 1.95
N GLY A 105 -0.06 5.36 1.90
CA GLY A 105 0.30 6.23 3.01
C GLY A 105 -0.74 6.21 4.12
N THR A 106 -0.49 6.95 5.17
CA THR A 106 -1.36 7.04 6.35
C THR A 106 -2.78 7.45 6.01
N SER A 107 -3.75 6.62 6.37
CA SER A 107 -5.19 6.86 6.18
C SER A 107 -5.94 7.04 7.50
N GLY A 108 -5.35 6.61 8.59
CA GLY A 108 -5.94 6.59 9.93
C GLY A 108 -5.60 5.31 10.68
N LEU A 109 -6.24 5.11 11.83
CA LEU A 109 -6.07 3.91 12.67
C LEU A 109 -7.40 3.19 12.94
N GLY A 110 -8.52 3.78 12.56
CA GLY A 110 -9.85 3.20 12.78
C GLY A 110 -10.23 2.16 11.71
N PRO A 111 -11.25 1.30 12.00
CA PRO A 111 -11.63 0.19 11.13
C PRO A 111 -12.22 0.61 9.77
N ASP A 112 -12.66 1.86 9.63
CA ASP A 112 -13.23 2.39 8.39
C ASP A 112 -12.21 3.21 7.57
N CYS A 113 -10.93 3.13 7.92
CA CYS A 113 -9.87 3.93 7.30
C CYS A 113 -9.13 3.19 6.18
N GLY A 114 -9.59 2.03 5.75
CA GLY A 114 -8.99 1.25 4.66
C GLY A 114 -9.41 1.72 3.27
N LEU A 115 -8.60 1.37 2.28
CA LEU A 115 -8.82 1.66 0.85
C LEU A 115 -10.11 1.04 0.31
N THR A 116 -10.48 -0.13 0.79
CA THR A 116 -11.70 -0.82 0.38
C THR A 116 -12.96 -0.06 0.75
N GLY A 117 -12.90 0.82 1.76
CA GLY A 117 -13.99 1.70 2.17
C GLY A 117 -14.09 2.95 1.33
N SER A 118 -12.96 3.59 1.01
CA SER A 118 -12.90 4.81 0.20
C SER A 118 -11.53 5.01 -0.43
N ALA A 119 -11.52 5.30 -1.73
CA ALA A 119 -10.32 5.71 -2.47
C ALA A 119 -9.83 7.11 -2.09
N ASP A 120 -10.70 7.93 -1.50
CA ASP A 120 -10.44 9.34 -1.23
C ASP A 120 -9.76 9.59 0.13
N LEU A 121 -9.75 8.59 1.02
CA LEU A 121 -9.10 8.71 2.35
C LEU A 121 -7.62 9.08 2.23
N ILE A 122 -6.96 8.64 1.17
CA ILE A 122 -5.56 8.94 0.92
C ILE A 122 -5.45 9.60 -0.44
N ARG A 123 -5.35 10.91 -0.42
CA ARG A 123 -5.19 11.71 -1.64
C ARG A 123 -4.04 11.17 -2.51
N GLY A 124 -4.32 10.93 -3.79
CA GLY A 124 -3.35 10.47 -4.78
C GLY A 124 -3.09 8.96 -4.79
N THR A 125 -3.84 8.14 -4.06
CA THR A 125 -3.73 6.67 -4.15
C THR A 125 -4.36 6.14 -5.44
N ALA A 126 -5.57 6.56 -5.79
CA ALA A 126 -6.20 6.16 -7.05
C ALA A 126 -5.36 6.56 -8.28
N PRO A 127 -4.85 7.81 -8.40
CA PRO A 127 -3.91 8.16 -9.47
C PRO A 127 -2.63 7.33 -9.50
N ALA A 128 -2.07 6.94 -8.35
CA ALA A 128 -0.88 6.07 -8.32
C ALA A 128 -1.19 4.67 -8.84
N ILE A 129 -2.32 4.08 -8.45
CA ILE A 129 -2.79 2.79 -8.94
C ILE A 129 -3.08 2.86 -10.44
N GLU A 130 -3.69 3.96 -10.90
CA GLU A 130 -3.94 4.20 -12.32
C GLU A 130 -2.64 4.24 -13.12
N ALA A 131 -1.64 5.04 -12.70
CA ALA A 131 -0.35 5.13 -13.37
C ALA A 131 0.35 3.76 -13.48
N LEU A 132 0.33 2.96 -12.42
CA LEU A 132 0.89 1.61 -12.43
C LEU A 132 0.15 0.66 -13.38
N THR A 133 -1.17 0.74 -13.44
CA THR A 133 -1.95 -0.11 -14.35
C THR A 133 -1.86 0.34 -15.80
N GLN A 134 -1.69 1.64 -16.06
CA GLN A 134 -1.36 2.18 -17.40
C GLN A 134 0.04 1.72 -17.86
N ALA A 135 0.99 1.55 -16.93
CA ALA A 135 2.28 0.93 -17.20
C ALA A 135 2.22 -0.62 -17.38
N GLY A 136 1.03 -1.22 -17.37
CA GLY A 136 0.80 -2.64 -17.65
C GLY A 136 0.90 -3.59 -16.45
N TYR A 137 0.99 -3.07 -15.22
CA TYR A 137 1.04 -3.90 -14.01
C TYR A 137 -0.35 -4.16 -13.44
N ALA A 138 -0.62 -5.38 -13.00
CA ALA A 138 -1.69 -5.61 -12.05
C ALA A 138 -1.28 -5.02 -10.69
N VAL A 139 -2.18 -4.29 -10.05
CA VAL A 139 -1.90 -3.65 -8.76
C VAL A 139 -2.72 -4.32 -7.67
N VAL A 140 -2.08 -4.72 -6.59
CA VAL A 140 -2.73 -5.08 -5.34
C VAL A 140 -2.41 -4.01 -4.29
N ALA A 141 -3.37 -3.65 -3.45
CA ALA A 141 -3.14 -2.70 -2.37
C ALA A 141 -3.90 -3.13 -1.12
N THR A 142 -3.15 -3.45 -0.06
CA THR A 142 -3.72 -3.85 1.23
C THR A 142 -4.33 -2.65 1.95
N ASP A 143 -5.39 -2.88 2.73
CA ASP A 143 -5.87 -1.92 3.73
C ASP A 143 -4.95 -1.85 4.96
N TYR A 144 -3.99 -2.76 5.10
CA TYR A 144 -3.29 -3.13 6.33
C TYR A 144 -4.22 -3.74 7.40
N LEU A 145 -3.63 -4.19 8.49
CA LEU A 145 -4.39 -4.68 9.65
C LEU A 145 -5.16 -3.57 10.34
N GLY A 146 -6.36 -3.84 10.76
CA GLY A 146 -7.18 -2.94 11.56
C GLY A 146 -7.90 -1.83 10.79
N LEU A 147 -7.64 -1.64 9.48
CA LEU A 147 -8.19 -0.51 8.71
C LEU A 147 -9.36 -0.88 7.81
N GLY A 148 -9.44 -2.11 7.32
CA GLY A 148 -10.46 -2.55 6.40
C GLY A 148 -11.64 -3.28 7.06
N PRO A 149 -12.71 -3.55 6.31
CA PRO A 149 -13.83 -4.33 6.81
C PRO A 149 -13.38 -5.73 7.22
N ASN A 150 -13.91 -6.21 8.34
CA ASN A 150 -13.58 -7.52 8.94
C ASN A 150 -12.13 -7.66 9.42
N SER A 151 -11.35 -6.60 9.47
CA SER A 151 -10.04 -6.61 10.10
C SER A 151 -10.14 -6.81 11.60
N ALA A 152 -9.22 -7.60 12.17
CA ALA A 152 -9.16 -7.85 13.60
C ALA A 152 -8.22 -6.85 14.30
N GLY A 153 -8.70 -6.26 15.39
CA GLY A 153 -7.91 -5.42 16.27
C GLY A 153 -7.58 -4.02 15.73
N PRO A 154 -6.88 -3.21 16.52
CA PRO A 154 -6.44 -1.88 16.11
C PRO A 154 -5.27 -1.96 15.13
N HIS A 155 -5.15 -0.94 14.26
CA HIS A 155 -4.05 -0.84 13.31
C HIS A 155 -2.69 -0.70 13.99
N PRO A 156 -1.73 -1.63 13.75
CA PRO A 156 -0.37 -1.53 14.27
C PRO A 156 0.46 -0.56 13.40
N TYR A 157 0.15 0.72 13.45
CA TYR A 157 0.71 1.78 12.61
C TYR A 157 2.23 1.79 12.65
N LEU A 158 2.87 1.68 11.49
CA LEU A 158 4.33 1.58 11.31
C LEU A 158 4.99 0.37 12.01
N HIS A 159 4.25 -0.69 12.32
CA HIS A 159 4.88 -1.92 12.77
C HIS A 159 5.49 -2.66 11.58
N SER A 160 6.83 -2.61 11.47
CA SER A 160 7.57 -3.03 10.28
C SER A 160 7.20 -4.43 9.77
N ARG A 161 7.07 -5.42 10.65
CA ARG A 161 6.79 -6.79 10.24
C ARG A 161 5.35 -6.98 9.76
N SER A 162 4.35 -6.45 10.48
CA SER A 162 2.95 -6.65 10.09
C SER A 162 2.57 -5.90 8.82
N GLU A 163 3.17 -4.72 8.57
CA GLU A 163 3.00 -4.02 7.30
C GLU A 163 3.62 -4.83 6.15
N ALA A 164 4.83 -5.36 6.35
CA ALA A 164 5.49 -6.19 5.35
C ALA A 164 4.70 -7.46 5.01
N THR A 165 4.22 -8.20 6.03
CA THR A 165 3.44 -9.43 5.78
C THR A 165 2.12 -9.12 5.09
N ALA A 166 1.40 -8.06 5.47
CA ALA A 166 0.16 -7.66 4.81
C ALA A 166 0.38 -7.34 3.32
N VAL A 167 1.46 -6.61 2.99
CA VAL A 167 1.85 -6.25 1.61
C VAL A 167 2.23 -7.48 0.78
N ILE A 168 2.85 -8.49 1.38
CA ILE A 168 3.26 -9.73 0.69
C ILE A 168 2.07 -10.70 0.55
N ASP A 169 1.28 -10.88 1.61
CA ASP A 169 0.19 -11.86 1.65
C ASP A 169 -0.95 -11.52 0.71
N ILE A 170 -1.23 -10.22 0.46
CA ILE A 170 -2.22 -9.83 -0.55
C ILE A 170 -1.77 -10.24 -1.97
N VAL A 171 -0.47 -10.29 -2.26
CA VAL A 171 0.05 -10.80 -3.55
C VAL A 171 -0.26 -12.30 -3.68
N ARG A 172 -0.01 -13.08 -2.62
CA ARG A 172 -0.36 -14.51 -2.58
C ARG A 172 -1.84 -14.73 -2.80
N ALA A 173 -2.65 -14.01 -2.01
CA ALA A 173 -4.10 -14.10 -2.04
C ALA A 173 -4.67 -13.75 -3.42
N ALA A 174 -4.26 -12.62 -4.00
CA ALA A 174 -4.71 -12.21 -5.32
C ALA A 174 -4.35 -13.24 -6.39
N ARG A 175 -3.14 -13.79 -6.38
CA ARG A 175 -2.71 -14.81 -7.34
C ARG A 175 -3.51 -16.11 -7.24
N ALA A 176 -4.01 -16.44 -6.06
CA ALA A 176 -4.80 -17.65 -5.86
C ALA A 176 -6.21 -17.56 -6.46
N VAL A 177 -6.80 -16.35 -6.54
CA VAL A 177 -8.21 -16.16 -6.91
C VAL A 177 -8.42 -15.30 -8.15
N VAL A 178 -7.41 -14.52 -8.58
CA VAL A 178 -7.45 -13.73 -9.81
C VAL A 178 -6.62 -14.41 -10.88
N GLY A 179 -7.29 -14.92 -11.92
CA GLY A 179 -6.61 -15.60 -13.02
C GLY A 179 -5.65 -14.69 -13.78
N GLY A 180 -4.50 -15.25 -14.17
CA GLY A 180 -3.55 -14.55 -15.04
C GLY A 180 -2.56 -13.60 -14.34
N LEU A 181 -2.39 -13.70 -13.04
CA LEU A 181 -1.34 -13.00 -12.32
C LEU A 181 -0.02 -13.78 -12.31
N SER A 182 1.07 -13.10 -12.66
CA SER A 182 2.42 -13.66 -12.64
C SER A 182 2.92 -13.92 -11.20
N ARG A 183 3.99 -14.72 -11.06
CA ARG A 183 4.75 -14.84 -9.80
C ARG A 183 5.67 -13.63 -9.57
N THR A 184 5.98 -12.91 -10.65
CA THR A 184 6.89 -11.77 -10.65
C THR A 184 6.18 -10.55 -10.07
N TRP A 185 6.79 -9.98 -9.03
CA TRP A 185 6.21 -8.86 -8.33
C TRP A 185 7.25 -7.91 -7.75
N ALA A 186 6.84 -6.68 -7.52
CA ALA A 186 7.60 -5.65 -6.81
C ALA A 186 6.67 -4.92 -5.84
N VAL A 187 7.24 -4.15 -4.93
CA VAL A 187 6.49 -3.30 -4.01
C VAL A 187 6.79 -1.84 -4.28
N GLY A 188 5.76 -1.00 -4.19
CA GLY A 188 5.90 0.45 -4.17
C GLY A 188 5.05 1.06 -3.08
N GLY A 189 5.44 2.23 -2.55
CA GLY A 189 4.62 2.90 -1.56
C GLY A 189 5.13 4.26 -1.14
N SER A 190 4.28 5.04 -0.45
CA SER A 190 4.60 6.41 -0.06
C SER A 190 4.35 6.63 1.43
N SER A 191 5.24 7.36 2.10
CA SER A 191 5.13 7.67 3.54
C SER A 191 5.13 6.40 4.40
N GLN A 192 4.06 6.08 5.15
CA GLN A 192 3.83 4.79 5.78
C GLN A 192 4.03 3.65 4.77
N GLY A 193 3.51 3.80 3.54
CA GLY A 193 3.69 2.80 2.49
C GLY A 193 5.13 2.68 2.00
N GLY A 194 5.91 3.74 2.05
CA GLY A 194 7.36 3.70 1.78
C GLY A 194 8.11 2.91 2.85
N HIS A 195 7.72 3.07 4.13
CA HIS A 195 8.20 2.26 5.25
C HIS A 195 7.84 0.78 5.04
N ALA A 196 6.57 0.49 4.73
CA ALA A 196 6.09 -0.86 4.45
C ALA A 196 6.81 -1.51 3.25
N ALA A 197 7.11 -0.73 2.19
CA ALA A 197 7.82 -1.21 1.01
C ALA A 197 9.25 -1.67 1.33
N LEU A 198 9.99 -0.88 2.12
CA LEU A 198 11.34 -1.24 2.56
C LEU A 198 11.31 -2.45 3.52
N ALA A 199 10.35 -2.49 4.43
CA ALA A 199 10.16 -3.65 5.31
C ALA A 199 9.81 -4.91 4.48
N ALA A 200 8.90 -4.81 3.50
CA ALA A 200 8.56 -5.92 2.62
C ALA A 200 9.77 -6.42 1.81
N GLY A 201 10.63 -5.52 1.34
CA GLY A 201 11.87 -5.89 0.65
C GLY A 201 12.78 -6.80 1.47
N HIS A 202 12.90 -6.52 2.78
CA HIS A 202 13.66 -7.35 3.71
C HIS A 202 13.05 -8.74 3.91
N TYR A 203 11.72 -8.84 4.01
CA TYR A 203 11.05 -10.10 4.28
C TYR A 203 10.75 -10.94 3.03
N ALA A 204 10.63 -10.33 1.85
CA ALA A 204 10.06 -10.92 0.64
C ALA A 204 10.58 -12.33 0.32
N ARG A 205 11.89 -12.50 0.19
CA ARG A 205 12.48 -13.78 -0.24
C ARG A 205 12.39 -14.88 0.81
N ARG A 206 12.42 -14.52 2.10
CA ARG A 206 12.34 -15.50 3.19
C ARG A 206 10.90 -15.88 3.52
N TYR A 207 10.01 -14.90 3.45
CA TYR A 207 8.61 -15.07 3.81
C TYR A 207 7.77 -15.66 2.68
N ALA A 208 8.09 -15.32 1.42
CA ALA A 208 7.36 -15.75 0.23
C ALA A 208 8.31 -16.28 -0.86
N PRO A 209 9.09 -17.36 -0.60
CA PRO A 209 10.10 -17.87 -1.54
C PRO A 209 9.48 -18.42 -2.85
N GLU A 210 8.19 -18.69 -2.87
CA GLU A 210 7.44 -19.11 -4.06
C GLU A 210 7.14 -17.97 -5.02
N LEU A 211 7.29 -16.71 -4.59
CA LEU A 211 7.12 -15.52 -5.40
C LEU A 211 8.48 -15.04 -5.94
N ASP A 212 8.45 -14.40 -7.10
CA ASP A 212 9.62 -13.84 -7.76
C ASP A 212 9.72 -12.33 -7.49
N TYR A 213 10.26 -11.96 -6.34
CA TYR A 213 10.42 -10.58 -5.89
C TYR A 213 11.51 -9.83 -6.66
N ARG A 214 11.22 -8.59 -7.12
CA ARG A 214 12.07 -7.81 -8.00
C ARG A 214 12.62 -6.51 -7.43
N GLY A 215 12.00 -5.92 -6.42
CA GLY A 215 12.51 -4.71 -5.80
C GLY A 215 11.46 -3.84 -5.12
N ALA A 216 11.93 -2.76 -4.46
CA ALA A 216 11.11 -1.81 -3.72
C ALA A 216 11.31 -0.38 -4.20
N ALA A 217 10.21 0.36 -4.44
CA ALA A 217 10.20 1.80 -4.66
C ALA A 217 9.55 2.51 -3.47
N ALA A 218 10.34 3.22 -2.66
CA ALA A 218 9.90 3.89 -1.45
C ALA A 218 9.91 5.41 -1.61
N LEU A 219 8.73 6.04 -1.60
CA LEU A 219 8.56 7.47 -1.74
C LEU A 219 8.38 8.10 -0.35
N ALA A 220 9.27 9.01 0.03
CA ALA A 220 9.29 9.68 1.34
C ALA A 220 9.03 8.69 2.51
N PRO A 221 9.80 7.58 2.62
CA PRO A 221 9.53 6.55 3.60
C PRO A 221 9.55 7.10 5.03
N ALA A 222 8.57 6.74 5.85
CA ALA A 222 8.49 7.09 7.26
C ALA A 222 9.56 6.34 8.04
N SER A 223 10.79 6.82 8.02
CA SER A 223 11.97 6.19 8.63
C SER A 223 12.60 7.06 9.71
N ASN A 224 13.37 6.45 10.59
CA ASN A 224 14.13 7.13 11.65
C ASN A 224 13.30 7.92 12.67
N PHE A 225 11.98 7.73 12.74
CA PHE A 225 11.14 8.27 13.82
C PHE A 225 11.56 7.73 15.17
N GLU A 226 12.06 6.50 15.25
CA GLU A 226 12.60 5.86 16.45
C GLU A 226 13.81 6.60 17.05
N ASN A 227 14.46 7.46 16.28
CA ASN A 227 15.56 8.31 16.74
C ASN A 227 15.09 9.71 17.16
N VAL A 228 13.93 10.16 16.72
CA VAL A 228 13.38 11.51 16.96
C VAL A 228 12.37 11.50 18.12
N ILE A 229 11.44 10.55 18.12
CA ILE A 229 10.37 10.42 19.14
C ILE A 229 10.91 10.38 20.56
N PRO A 230 12.00 9.63 20.88
CA PRO A 230 12.56 9.60 22.24
C PRO A 230 13.14 10.94 22.73
N LEU A 231 13.28 11.94 21.88
CA LEU A 231 13.72 13.27 22.28
C LEU A 231 12.59 14.11 22.86
N VAL A 232 11.33 13.69 22.66
CA VAL A 232 10.15 14.39 23.16
C VAL A 232 9.96 14.11 24.64
N ARG A 233 9.77 15.18 25.42
CA ARG A 233 9.48 15.16 26.85
C ARG A 233 8.61 16.35 27.22
N PRO A 234 7.92 16.32 28.36
CA PRO A 234 7.16 17.48 28.83
C PRO A 234 7.99 18.76 28.80
N GLY A 235 7.44 19.81 28.17
CA GLY A 235 8.10 21.12 28.01
C GLY A 235 9.30 21.16 27.05
N SER A 236 9.50 20.11 26.21
CA SER A 236 10.52 20.15 25.15
C SER A 236 10.12 21.09 24.00
N VAL A 237 11.09 21.41 23.13
CA VAL A 237 10.80 22.13 21.89
C VAL A 237 9.76 21.31 21.08
N PRO A 238 8.67 21.94 20.61
CA PRO A 238 7.66 21.23 19.86
C PRO A 238 8.20 20.65 18.54
N LEU A 239 7.73 19.47 18.18
CA LEU A 239 7.91 18.94 16.83
C LEU A 239 7.19 19.86 15.82
N PRO A 240 7.62 19.88 14.55
CA PRO A 240 6.85 20.51 13.48
C PRO A 240 5.38 20.07 13.50
N LYS A 241 4.42 20.98 13.28
CA LYS A 241 2.97 20.68 13.30
C LYS A 241 2.64 19.47 12.41
N ALA A 242 3.29 19.33 11.26
CA ALA A 242 3.10 18.22 10.34
C ALA A 242 3.47 16.83 10.93
N MET A 243 4.29 16.81 11.97
CA MET A 243 4.68 15.55 12.66
C MET A 243 3.75 15.20 13.84
N SER A 244 2.85 16.09 14.27
CA SER A 244 1.98 15.85 15.43
C SER A 244 1.03 14.66 15.23
N GLY A 245 0.44 14.55 14.03
CA GLY A 245 -0.43 13.41 13.67
C GLY A 245 0.34 12.08 13.69
N PRO A 246 1.42 11.94 12.92
CA PRO A 246 2.28 10.76 12.97
C PRO A 246 2.78 10.41 14.38
N PHE A 247 3.17 11.40 15.20
CA PHE A 247 3.59 11.19 16.57
C PHE A 247 2.49 10.54 17.43
N ALA A 248 1.28 11.12 17.43
CA ALA A 248 0.15 10.57 18.17
C ALA A 248 -0.26 9.18 17.64
N ALA A 249 -0.21 8.98 16.32
CA ALA A 249 -0.53 7.70 15.69
C ALA A 249 0.47 6.58 16.04
N ILE A 250 1.77 6.90 16.12
CA ILE A 250 2.80 5.93 16.57
C ILE A 250 2.54 5.53 18.02
N LEU A 251 2.26 6.49 18.90
CA LEU A 251 1.92 6.18 20.30
C LEU A 251 0.64 5.33 20.39
N ALA A 252 -0.38 5.62 19.58
CA ALA A 252 -1.62 4.84 19.55
C ALA A 252 -1.39 3.42 19.02
N GLY A 253 -0.63 3.28 17.93
CA GLY A 253 -0.26 1.99 17.37
C GLY A 253 0.51 1.13 18.36
N MET A 254 1.51 1.70 19.04
CA MET A 254 2.27 1.01 20.07
C MET A 254 1.41 0.68 21.30
N ALA A 255 0.63 1.63 21.81
CA ALA A 255 -0.20 1.42 23.01
C ALA A 255 -1.18 0.25 22.87
N ASN A 256 -1.59 -0.04 21.65
CA ASN A 256 -2.56 -1.09 21.36
C ASN A 256 -1.92 -2.42 20.90
N ASN A 257 -0.65 -2.42 20.45
CA ASN A 257 -0.04 -3.58 19.80
C ASN A 257 1.32 -3.98 20.39
N GLN A 258 1.93 -3.15 21.24
CA GLN A 258 3.21 -3.42 21.89
C GLN A 258 2.99 -3.69 23.38
N HIS A 259 3.59 -4.76 23.90
CA HIS A 259 3.40 -5.19 25.30
C HIS A 259 4.69 -5.17 26.14
N ASP A 260 5.85 -4.94 25.49
CA ASP A 260 7.14 -4.89 26.19
C ASP A 260 7.32 -3.60 27.00
N VAL A 261 6.51 -2.57 26.71
CA VAL A 261 6.47 -1.29 27.41
C VAL A 261 5.03 -0.82 27.57
N ASP A 262 4.68 -0.33 28.75
CA ASP A 262 3.38 0.32 28.99
C ASP A 262 3.43 1.76 28.48
N VAL A 263 3.13 1.93 27.18
CA VAL A 263 3.10 3.24 26.51
C VAL A 263 2.16 4.21 27.20
N ARG A 264 1.02 3.73 27.74
CA ARG A 264 0.03 4.58 28.39
C ARG A 264 0.58 5.24 29.65
N SER A 265 1.53 4.61 30.34
CA SER A 265 2.19 5.20 31.52
C SER A 265 3.04 6.44 31.20
N TYR A 266 3.31 6.73 29.95
CA TYR A 266 4.02 7.93 29.49
C TYR A 266 3.09 9.10 29.14
N LEU A 267 1.80 8.84 29.01
CA LEU A 267 0.83 9.83 28.56
C LEU A 267 0.34 10.70 29.71
N SER A 268 0.06 11.96 29.41
CA SER A 268 -0.76 12.84 30.25
C SER A 268 -2.24 12.51 30.05
N ASP A 269 -3.13 13.15 30.83
CA ASP A 269 -4.59 13.02 30.63
C ASP A 269 -4.99 13.49 29.23
N VAL A 270 -4.38 14.58 28.74
CA VAL A 270 -4.57 15.07 27.35
C VAL A 270 -4.06 14.05 26.35
N GLY A 271 -2.87 13.50 26.59
CA GLY A 271 -2.25 12.48 25.75
C GLY A 271 -3.08 11.21 25.66
N THR A 272 -3.60 10.73 26.78
CA THR A 272 -4.48 9.55 26.80
C THR A 272 -5.72 9.75 25.93
N ARG A 273 -6.41 10.89 26.08
CA ARG A 273 -7.58 11.21 25.25
C ARG A 273 -7.22 11.29 23.75
N VAL A 274 -6.16 12.05 23.40
CA VAL A 274 -5.73 12.23 22.01
C VAL A 274 -5.31 10.89 21.37
N VAL A 275 -4.51 10.09 22.06
CA VAL A 275 -4.05 8.78 21.57
C VAL A 275 -5.21 7.82 21.36
N ASP A 276 -6.21 7.83 22.26
CA ASP A 276 -7.40 7.00 22.13
C ASP A 276 -8.30 7.47 20.97
N GLU A 277 -8.45 8.77 20.75
CA GLU A 277 -9.24 9.30 19.64
C GLU A 277 -8.55 9.09 18.30
N VAL A 278 -7.25 9.35 18.18
CA VAL A 278 -6.45 9.06 16.97
C VAL A 278 -6.49 7.58 16.66
N GLY A 279 -6.38 6.72 17.69
CA GLY A 279 -6.38 5.26 17.54
C GLY A 279 -7.66 4.65 16.96
N ARG A 280 -8.75 5.41 16.84
CA ARG A 280 -10.04 4.95 16.27
C ARG A 280 -10.59 5.85 15.17
N SER A 281 -9.81 6.81 14.69
CA SER A 281 -10.22 7.79 13.69
C SER A 281 -9.41 7.72 12.41
N CYS A 282 -9.96 8.27 11.32
CA CYS A 282 -9.25 8.41 10.06
C CYS A 282 -8.43 9.71 10.01
N GLY A 283 -7.40 9.72 9.17
CA GLY A 283 -6.43 10.82 9.07
C GLY A 283 -7.04 12.22 8.91
N PRO A 284 -8.11 12.42 8.10
CA PRO A 284 -8.76 13.73 7.99
C PRO A 284 -9.31 14.31 9.29
N GLN A 285 -9.60 13.47 10.29
CA GLN A 285 -10.12 13.89 11.60
C GLN A 285 -9.02 14.34 12.57
N TRP A 286 -7.76 13.97 12.29
CA TRP A 286 -6.65 14.21 13.22
C TRP A 286 -6.35 15.68 13.47
N GLU A 287 -6.58 16.54 12.48
CA GLU A 287 -6.36 17.99 12.66
C GLU A 287 -7.25 18.55 13.79
N SER A 288 -8.53 18.17 13.82
CA SER A 288 -9.46 18.60 14.89
C SER A 288 -9.16 17.93 16.24
N ILE A 289 -8.76 16.65 16.24
CA ILE A 289 -8.42 15.93 17.48
C ILE A 289 -7.17 16.55 18.15
N LEU A 290 -6.20 16.99 17.32
CA LEU A 290 -4.94 17.59 17.76
C LEU A 290 -5.02 19.11 17.94
N GLU A 291 -6.19 19.73 17.72
CA GLU A 291 -6.34 21.16 17.87
C GLU A 291 -6.03 21.60 19.32
N GLY A 292 -5.08 22.53 19.45
CA GLY A 292 -4.62 23.01 20.75
C GLY A 292 -3.73 22.06 21.55
N ALA A 293 -3.42 20.85 21.04
CA ALA A 293 -2.55 19.91 21.70
C ALA A 293 -1.17 19.84 21.01
N ARG A 294 -0.11 20.05 21.77
CA ARG A 294 1.27 19.87 21.28
C ARG A 294 1.83 18.50 21.67
N PRO A 295 2.75 17.92 20.87
CA PRO A 295 3.36 16.61 21.18
C PRO A 295 3.95 16.51 22.59
N ASP A 296 4.59 17.54 23.12
CA ASP A 296 5.17 17.58 24.45
C ASP A 296 4.11 17.61 25.57
N GLU A 297 2.92 18.13 25.30
CA GLU A 297 1.77 18.17 26.23
C GLU A 297 1.04 16.82 26.32
N LEU A 298 1.22 15.95 25.31
CA LEU A 298 0.67 14.59 25.34
C LEU A 298 1.38 13.69 26.36
N LEU A 299 2.51 14.13 26.91
CA LEU A 299 3.37 13.32 27.77
C LEU A 299 3.34 13.77 29.23
N SER A 300 3.35 12.79 30.14
CA SER A 300 3.55 12.99 31.59
C SER A 300 5.02 12.82 31.99
N LYS A 301 5.79 12.05 31.19
CA LYS A 301 7.24 11.81 31.40
C LYS A 301 7.98 11.69 30.07
N SER A 302 9.31 11.66 30.10
CA SER A 302 10.16 11.55 28.91
C SER A 302 10.00 10.19 28.23
N LEU A 303 10.00 10.18 26.88
CA LEU A 303 10.12 8.96 26.06
C LEU A 303 11.57 8.50 25.88
N GLY A 304 12.52 9.16 26.55
CA GLY A 304 13.96 8.96 26.33
C GLY A 304 14.60 7.83 27.14
N ASP A 305 13.85 7.05 27.94
CA ASP A 305 14.41 5.92 28.64
C ASP A 305 14.72 4.72 27.72
N ASP A 306 15.57 3.82 28.18
CA ASP A 306 16.09 2.71 27.39
C ASP A 306 15.01 1.69 26.99
N ASP A 307 14.03 1.47 27.84
CA ASP A 307 12.97 0.48 27.58
C ASP A 307 12.06 0.99 26.47
N PHE A 308 11.64 2.26 26.52
CA PHE A 308 10.85 2.86 25.47
C PHE A 308 11.61 2.90 24.13
N ARG A 309 12.91 3.31 24.15
CA ARG A 309 13.76 3.34 22.94
C ARG A 309 13.88 1.96 22.29
N LYS A 310 14.14 0.93 23.08
CA LYS A 310 14.24 -0.45 22.58
C LYS A 310 12.92 -0.94 21.99
N ALA A 311 11.80 -0.72 22.70
CA ALA A 311 10.49 -1.13 22.24
C ALA A 311 10.08 -0.40 20.95
N LEU A 312 10.31 0.91 20.87
CA LEU A 312 10.03 1.70 19.67
C LEU A 312 10.87 1.24 18.48
N ALA A 313 12.17 1.02 18.68
CA ALA A 313 13.05 0.54 17.61
C ALA A 313 12.66 -0.88 17.15
N ALA A 314 12.33 -1.79 18.05
CA ALA A 314 11.84 -3.13 17.72
C ALA A 314 10.51 -3.09 16.94
N TYR A 315 9.67 -2.12 17.26
CA TYR A 315 8.36 -1.93 16.63
C TYR A 315 8.47 -1.43 15.20
N MET A 316 9.23 -0.36 14.97
CA MET A 316 9.10 0.41 13.72
C MET A 316 10.40 0.62 12.93
N LYS A 317 11.55 0.22 13.44
CA LYS A 317 12.78 0.45 12.67
C LYS A 317 12.74 -0.24 11.32
N VAL A 318 13.05 0.51 10.24
CA VAL A 318 13.17 -0.03 8.89
C VAL A 318 14.35 -1.00 8.84
N PRO A 319 14.16 -2.27 8.42
CA PRO A 319 15.28 -3.18 8.21
C PRO A 319 16.16 -2.70 7.05
N VAL A 320 17.45 -2.52 7.29
CA VAL A 320 18.40 -1.98 6.31
C VAL A 320 19.29 -3.02 5.64
N ALA A 321 19.37 -4.23 6.20
CA ALA A 321 20.13 -5.35 5.63
C ALA A 321 19.21 -6.36 4.94
N ASP A 322 19.82 -7.28 4.17
CA ASP A 322 19.14 -8.42 3.54
C ASP A 322 17.93 -8.03 2.66
N GLN A 323 18.01 -6.89 2.01
CA GLN A 323 16.99 -6.51 1.03
C GLN A 323 16.98 -7.49 -0.14
N GLY A 324 15.83 -8.06 -0.43
CA GLY A 324 15.71 -9.15 -1.42
C GLY A 324 15.88 -8.71 -2.88
N GLY A 325 16.04 -7.43 -3.18
CA GLY A 325 16.20 -6.87 -4.52
C GLY A 325 16.62 -5.40 -4.48
N PRO A 326 16.77 -4.76 -5.66
CA PRO A 326 17.09 -3.34 -5.78
C PRO A 326 16.10 -2.45 -5.04
N ILE A 327 16.57 -1.30 -4.53
CA ILE A 327 15.77 -0.30 -3.84
C ILE A 327 15.88 1.02 -4.59
N LEU A 328 14.73 1.70 -4.78
CA LEU A 328 14.66 3.11 -5.09
C LEU A 328 14.10 3.86 -3.87
N ILE A 329 14.72 4.95 -3.47
CA ILE A 329 14.20 5.91 -2.52
C ILE A 329 14.04 7.26 -3.23
N VAL A 330 12.82 7.83 -3.20
CA VAL A 330 12.53 9.17 -3.73
C VAL A 330 12.10 10.06 -2.59
N HIS A 331 12.64 11.29 -2.49
CA HIS A 331 12.26 12.19 -1.39
C HIS A 331 12.06 13.64 -1.83
N GLY A 332 11.09 14.29 -1.20
CA GLY A 332 10.78 15.71 -1.43
C GLY A 332 11.73 16.63 -0.66
N LEU A 333 12.38 17.58 -1.35
CA LEU A 333 13.32 18.51 -0.72
C LEU A 333 12.67 19.46 0.30
N ARG A 334 11.35 19.64 0.24
CA ARG A 334 10.57 20.50 1.14
C ARG A 334 9.68 19.72 2.09
N ASP A 335 9.93 18.42 2.25
CA ASP A 335 9.16 17.57 3.15
C ASP A 335 9.41 17.96 4.62
N VAL A 336 8.35 18.35 5.33
CA VAL A 336 8.35 18.70 6.75
C VAL A 336 7.60 17.67 7.61
N THR A 337 6.96 16.70 6.98
CA THR A 337 6.27 15.58 7.67
C THR A 337 7.27 14.46 7.97
N VAL A 338 8.05 14.07 6.96
CA VAL A 338 9.24 13.24 7.11
C VAL A 338 10.42 14.08 6.63
N PRO A 339 11.05 14.88 7.50
CA PRO A 339 12.15 15.76 7.09
C PRO A 339 13.29 14.98 6.42
N ILE A 340 13.79 15.47 5.28
CA ILE A 340 14.81 14.79 4.47
C ILE A 340 16.07 14.37 5.26
N PRO A 341 16.51 15.04 6.35
CA PRO A 341 17.61 14.53 7.17
C PRO A 341 17.37 13.14 7.75
N MET A 342 16.09 12.75 8.00
CA MET A 342 15.74 11.40 8.45
C MET A 342 16.01 10.38 7.33
N THR A 343 15.72 10.72 6.09
CA THR A 343 16.08 9.88 4.94
C THR A 343 17.60 9.79 4.75
N PHE A 344 18.35 10.88 4.92
CA PHE A 344 19.82 10.81 4.88
C PHE A 344 20.40 9.88 5.96
N ALA A 345 19.78 9.82 7.14
CA ALA A 345 20.15 8.85 8.16
C ALA A 345 19.87 7.41 7.68
N LEU A 346 18.70 7.15 7.07
CA LEU A 346 18.37 5.85 6.47
C LEU A 346 19.38 5.45 5.37
N LEU A 347 19.72 6.36 4.46
CA LEU A 347 20.72 6.11 3.41
C LEU A 347 22.09 5.76 3.99
N SER A 348 22.48 6.43 5.10
CA SER A 348 23.74 6.12 5.81
C SER A 348 23.67 4.71 6.45
N GLU A 349 22.53 4.32 7.02
CA GLU A 349 22.35 2.99 7.59
C GLU A 349 22.35 1.90 6.52
N LEU A 350 21.66 2.09 5.39
CA LEU A 350 21.69 1.18 4.25
C LEU A 350 23.12 0.97 3.73
N ARG A 351 23.87 2.07 3.56
CA ARG A 351 25.28 1.99 3.10
C ARG A 351 26.15 1.22 4.10
N LYS A 352 26.00 1.45 5.40
CA LYS A 352 26.73 0.72 6.45
C LYS A 352 26.39 -0.77 6.46
N ALA A 353 25.17 -1.13 6.10
CA ALA A 353 24.71 -2.51 5.97
C ALA A 353 25.16 -3.17 4.66
N GLY A 354 25.81 -2.43 3.75
CA GLY A 354 26.21 -2.94 2.43
C GLY A 354 25.04 -3.07 1.45
N THR A 355 23.90 -2.41 1.73
CA THR A 355 22.72 -2.43 0.86
C THR A 355 22.84 -1.35 -0.21
N GLU A 356 22.77 -1.75 -1.47
CA GLU A 356 22.74 -0.84 -2.61
C GLU A 356 21.35 -0.23 -2.80
N TYR A 357 21.30 1.04 -3.16
CA TYR A 357 20.06 1.77 -3.43
C TYR A 357 20.27 2.88 -4.47
N ASP A 358 19.21 3.19 -5.20
CA ASP A 358 19.09 4.43 -5.96
C ASP A 358 18.40 5.49 -5.09
N PHE A 359 18.83 6.74 -5.18
CA PHE A 359 18.25 7.85 -4.46
C PHE A 359 17.99 9.03 -5.38
N GLU A 360 16.72 9.46 -5.43
CA GLU A 360 16.26 10.60 -6.22
C GLU A 360 15.61 11.66 -5.32
N THR A 361 15.74 12.91 -5.70
CA THR A 361 15.11 14.03 -5.01
C THR A 361 14.22 14.83 -5.93
N VAL A 362 13.07 15.26 -5.40
CA VAL A 362 12.10 16.06 -6.13
C VAL A 362 11.87 17.36 -5.39
N ASN A 363 11.71 18.48 -6.12
CA ASN A 363 11.34 19.75 -5.50
C ASN A 363 9.84 19.75 -5.10
N ALA A 364 9.52 18.98 -4.09
CA ALA A 364 8.18 18.69 -3.61
C ALA A 364 8.11 18.74 -2.09
N ASP A 365 6.91 18.88 -1.54
CA ASP A 365 6.61 18.56 -0.14
C ASP A 365 6.12 17.10 -0.01
N HIS A 366 5.74 16.71 1.22
CA HIS A 366 5.28 15.36 1.50
C HIS A 366 4.03 14.93 0.71
N THR A 367 3.14 15.87 0.49
CA THR A 367 1.80 15.58 -0.08
C THR A 367 1.82 15.60 -1.61
N ASP A 368 2.65 16.44 -2.22
CA ASP A 368 2.71 16.62 -3.66
C ASP A 368 3.85 15.83 -4.36
N LEU A 369 4.69 15.11 -3.60
CA LEU A 369 5.82 14.33 -4.11
C LEU A 369 5.44 13.42 -5.28
N ARG A 370 4.34 12.65 -5.14
CA ARG A 370 3.89 11.73 -6.20
C ARG A 370 3.53 12.47 -7.49
N ALA A 371 2.78 13.57 -7.35
CA ALA A 371 2.31 14.37 -8.49
C ALA A 371 3.42 15.18 -9.17
N LYS A 372 4.53 15.44 -8.47
CA LYS A 372 5.66 16.24 -8.98
C LYS A 372 6.83 15.42 -9.51
N GLY A 373 6.59 14.17 -9.87
CA GLY A 373 7.57 13.30 -10.53
C GLY A 373 8.00 12.08 -9.72
N GLY A 374 7.71 12.04 -8.41
CA GLY A 374 8.08 10.86 -7.62
C GLY A 374 7.40 9.57 -8.09
N MET A 375 6.18 9.68 -8.65
CA MET A 375 5.51 8.51 -9.23
C MET A 375 6.15 8.08 -10.55
N ASP A 376 6.60 9.01 -11.38
CA ASP A 376 7.29 8.72 -12.63
C ASP A 376 8.64 8.03 -12.35
N ASP A 377 9.38 8.47 -11.31
CA ASP A 377 10.61 7.80 -10.86
C ASP A 377 10.33 6.36 -10.42
N ALA A 378 9.26 6.14 -9.66
CA ALA A 378 8.84 4.81 -9.23
C ALA A 378 8.48 3.91 -10.42
N VAL A 379 7.71 4.41 -11.40
CA VAL A 379 7.34 3.66 -12.61
C VAL A 379 8.58 3.28 -13.41
N ARG A 380 9.49 4.24 -13.68
CA ARG A 380 10.76 3.95 -14.40
C ARG A 380 11.62 2.91 -13.68
N PHE A 381 11.69 2.97 -12.35
CA PHE A 381 12.39 1.96 -11.57
C PHE A 381 11.73 0.58 -11.74
N LEU A 382 10.42 0.49 -11.62
CA LEU A 382 9.67 -0.75 -11.77
C LEU A 382 9.84 -1.36 -13.17
N GLU A 383 9.78 -0.54 -14.22
CA GLU A 383 10.05 -0.96 -15.60
C GLU A 383 11.46 -1.54 -15.77
N ARG A 384 12.45 -0.98 -15.08
CA ARG A 384 13.83 -1.49 -15.12
C ARG A 384 13.98 -2.84 -14.42
N VAL A 385 13.39 -3.02 -13.22
CA VAL A 385 13.55 -4.24 -12.41
C VAL A 385 12.56 -5.34 -12.78
N MET A 386 11.48 -4.95 -13.42
CA MET A 386 10.37 -5.81 -13.81
C MET A 386 9.78 -5.36 -15.16
N PRO A 387 10.58 -5.38 -16.26
CA PRO A 387 10.13 -4.87 -17.56
C PRO A 387 8.85 -5.54 -18.01
N ALA A 388 7.88 -4.76 -18.50
CA ALA A 388 6.69 -5.29 -19.12
C ALA A 388 7.09 -6.18 -20.31
N THR A 389 6.48 -7.36 -20.42
CA THR A 389 6.72 -8.32 -21.52
C THR A 389 5.70 -8.14 -22.60
#